data_a35faeda15544d5e7a2163a07efcee06
#
_entry.id   a35faeda15544d5e7a2163a07efcee06
#
_cell.length_a   1.000
_cell.length_b   1.000
_cell.length_c   1.000
_cell.angle_alpha   90.00
_cell.angle_beta   90.00
_cell.angle_gamma   90.00
#
_symmetry.space_group_name_H-M   'P 1'
#
loop_
_entity.id
_entity.type
_entity.pdbx_description
1 polymer ?
#
loop_
_entity_poly.entity_id
_entity_poly.type
_entity_poly.pdbx_seq_one_letter_code
_entity_poly.pdbx_strand_id
1 'polypeptide(L)'
;YSLVRHVLKKKKINLKKNKFLKKELIKPTKIYVKEILNLINKKLINGCSNITGGGIKDNIKRILPSHQSANIDLNKIKPNSIFKWIHNNGVNEKEMIKTFNCGVGFCLVVSPKNLKKIKKYFSKNFQPYVIGKIVNGKKNVDLNGKIQW
;
A
#
# COMPACT_ATOMS: atom_id res chain seq x y z
N TYR A 1 10.02 -2.95 -11.01
CA TYR A 1 11.22 -2.06 -11.05
C TYR A 1 11.49 -1.40 -12.41
N SER A 2 10.71 -1.68 -13.49
CA SER A 2 10.91 -1.05 -14.80
C SER A 2 10.82 0.48 -14.75
N LEU A 3 9.79 1.01 -14.09
CA LEU A 3 9.62 2.46 -13.93
C LEU A 3 10.77 3.10 -13.13
N VAL A 4 11.25 2.45 -12.08
CA VAL A 4 12.41 2.94 -11.31
C VAL A 4 13.66 3.02 -12.20
N ARG A 5 13.94 1.97 -12.99
CA ARG A 5 15.05 1.96 -13.94
C ARG A 5 14.92 3.06 -14.99
N HIS A 6 13.70 3.31 -15.47
CA HIS A 6 13.44 4.41 -16.41
C HIS A 6 13.80 5.77 -15.79
N VAL A 7 13.35 6.04 -14.55
CA VAL A 7 13.67 7.28 -13.82
C VAL A 7 15.19 7.43 -13.66
N LEU A 8 15.89 6.38 -13.22
CA LEU A 8 17.33 6.40 -13.05
C LEU A 8 18.07 6.73 -14.35
N LYS A 9 17.67 6.10 -15.46
CA LYS A 9 18.25 6.34 -16.79
C LYS A 9 17.98 7.77 -17.26
N LYS A 10 16.72 8.21 -17.20
CA LYS A 10 16.29 9.57 -17.61
C LYS A 10 17.03 10.65 -16.85
N LYS A 11 17.23 10.48 -15.55
CA LYS A 11 17.94 11.42 -14.67
C LYS A 11 19.45 11.23 -14.62
N LYS A 12 20.01 10.29 -15.41
CA LYS A 12 21.44 9.94 -15.43
C LYS A 12 22.02 9.66 -14.03
N ILE A 13 21.24 9.01 -13.17
CA ILE A 13 21.62 8.76 -11.76
C ILE A 13 22.52 7.55 -11.66
N ASN A 14 23.73 7.74 -11.13
CA ASN A 14 24.65 6.65 -10.85
C ASN A 14 24.33 6.02 -9.48
N LEU A 15 23.72 4.82 -9.50
CA LEU A 15 23.38 4.07 -8.29
C LEU A 15 24.60 3.78 -7.40
N LYS A 16 25.79 3.53 -8.00
CA LYS A 16 27.00 3.23 -7.22
C LYS A 16 27.41 4.38 -6.30
N LYS A 17 27.12 5.62 -6.70
CA LYS A 17 27.42 6.83 -5.93
C LYS A 17 26.27 7.27 -4.99
N ASN A 18 25.06 6.70 -5.11
CA ASN A 18 23.90 7.10 -4.34
C ASN A 18 23.62 6.11 -3.19
N LYS A 19 24.12 6.40 -1.98
CA LYS A 19 23.96 5.57 -0.78
C LYS A 19 22.50 5.34 -0.39
N PHE A 20 21.64 6.38 -0.52
CA PHE A 20 20.22 6.29 -0.21
C PHE A 20 19.52 5.29 -1.13
N LEU A 21 19.66 5.44 -2.44
CA LEU A 21 19.02 4.55 -3.41
C LEU A 21 19.52 3.11 -3.31
N LYS A 22 20.81 2.90 -3.11
CA LYS A 22 21.36 1.56 -2.85
C LYS A 22 20.61 0.90 -1.68
N LYS A 23 20.54 1.60 -0.54
CA LYS A 23 19.87 1.09 0.67
C LYS A 23 18.39 0.81 0.44
N GLU A 24 17.66 1.76 -0.19
CA GLU A 24 16.21 1.63 -0.35
C GLU A 24 15.79 0.60 -1.40
N LEU A 25 16.52 0.50 -2.53
CA LEU A 25 16.14 -0.39 -3.63
C LEU A 25 16.49 -1.87 -3.39
N ILE A 26 17.39 -2.16 -2.46
CA ILE A 26 17.72 -3.55 -2.08
C ILE A 26 16.98 -4.04 -0.83
N LYS A 27 16.17 -3.18 -0.19
CA LYS A 27 15.36 -3.61 0.95
C LYS A 27 14.47 -4.77 0.56
N PRO A 28 14.46 -5.85 1.33
CA PRO A 28 13.56 -6.96 1.08
C PRO A 28 12.11 -6.54 1.26
N THR A 29 11.22 -7.15 0.50
CA THR A 29 9.77 -7.02 0.70
C THR A 29 9.39 -7.56 2.07
N LYS A 30 8.54 -6.82 2.79
CA LYS A 30 8.06 -7.29 4.09
C LYS A 30 7.19 -8.54 3.92
N ILE A 31 7.43 -9.51 4.77
CA ILE A 31 6.64 -10.74 4.87
C ILE A 31 5.55 -10.53 5.91
N TYR A 32 4.29 -10.74 5.53
CA TYR A 32 3.11 -10.52 6.37
C TYR A 32 2.47 -11.82 6.87
N VAL A 33 2.99 -12.98 6.45
CA VAL A 33 2.34 -14.29 6.57
C VAL A 33 1.94 -14.61 8.02
N LYS A 34 2.85 -14.45 8.97
CA LYS A 34 2.62 -14.79 10.38
C LYS A 34 1.45 -14.01 10.99
N GLU A 35 1.46 -12.69 10.82
CA GLU A 35 0.42 -11.80 11.36
C GLU A 35 -0.93 -12.09 10.70
N ILE A 36 -0.95 -12.25 9.37
CA ILE A 36 -2.19 -12.47 8.62
C ILE A 36 -2.83 -13.83 8.95
N LEU A 37 -2.05 -14.90 8.98
CA LEU A 37 -2.57 -16.21 9.36
C LEU A 37 -3.14 -16.22 10.78
N ASN A 38 -2.48 -15.55 11.72
CA ASN A 38 -3.02 -15.41 13.08
C ASN A 38 -4.37 -14.68 13.11
N LEU A 39 -4.54 -13.62 12.30
CA LEU A 39 -5.80 -12.88 12.22
C LEU A 39 -6.90 -13.70 11.55
N ILE A 40 -6.59 -14.47 10.51
CA ILE A 40 -7.52 -15.38 9.83
C ILE A 40 -7.99 -16.46 10.80
N ASN A 41 -7.08 -17.17 11.45
CA ASN A 41 -7.39 -18.26 12.39
C ASN A 41 -8.26 -17.79 13.56
N LYS A 42 -8.11 -16.54 13.97
CA LYS A 42 -8.91 -15.93 15.04
C LYS A 42 -10.19 -15.24 14.52
N LYS A 43 -10.50 -15.33 13.22
CA LYS A 43 -11.67 -14.73 12.57
C LYS A 43 -11.79 -13.22 12.85
N LEU A 44 -10.65 -12.49 12.86
CA LEU A 44 -10.59 -11.07 13.18
C LEU A 44 -10.66 -10.17 11.94
N ILE A 45 -10.51 -10.74 10.74
CA ILE A 45 -10.58 -10.03 9.46
C ILE A 45 -11.63 -10.66 8.55
N ASN A 46 -12.23 -9.83 7.70
CA ASN A 46 -13.25 -10.25 6.73
C ASN A 46 -12.68 -10.43 5.32
N GLY A 47 -11.49 -9.89 5.07
CA GLY A 47 -10.78 -10.01 3.81
C GLY A 47 -9.39 -9.41 3.91
N CYS A 48 -8.53 -9.76 2.97
CA CYS A 48 -7.17 -9.21 2.91
C CYS A 48 -6.67 -9.17 1.46
N SER A 49 -5.77 -8.23 1.19
CA SER A 49 -5.17 -8.05 -0.13
C SER A 49 -3.70 -7.65 -0.01
N ASN A 50 -2.83 -8.39 -0.68
CA ASN A 50 -1.45 -7.97 -0.90
C ASN A 50 -1.42 -6.93 -2.01
N ILE A 51 -0.84 -5.74 -1.73
CA ILE A 51 -0.81 -4.64 -2.69
C ILE A 51 0.47 -4.71 -3.51
N THR A 52 0.32 -5.10 -4.76
CA THR A 52 1.38 -5.29 -5.74
C THR A 52 1.17 -4.38 -6.96
N GLY A 53 1.61 -4.79 -8.16
CA GLY A 53 1.31 -4.07 -9.41
C GLY A 53 -0.19 -3.88 -9.61
N GLY A 54 -0.60 -2.72 -10.13
CA GLY A 54 -2.00 -2.26 -10.15
C GLY A 54 -2.38 -1.41 -8.93
N GLY A 55 -1.47 -1.30 -7.94
CA GLY A 55 -1.64 -0.44 -6.77
C GLY A 55 -2.83 -0.82 -5.88
N ILE A 56 -3.25 0.11 -5.03
CA ILE A 56 -4.32 -0.13 -4.05
C ILE A 56 -5.65 -0.43 -4.75
N LYS A 57 -5.98 0.31 -5.81
CA LYS A 57 -7.27 0.23 -6.49
C LYS A 57 -7.56 -1.17 -7.02
N ASP A 58 -6.67 -1.69 -7.86
CA ASP A 58 -6.90 -2.96 -8.55
C ASP A 58 -6.84 -4.15 -7.57
N ASN A 59 -5.91 -4.12 -6.62
CA ASN A 59 -5.76 -5.21 -5.67
C ASN A 59 -6.92 -5.28 -4.66
N ILE A 60 -7.43 -4.16 -4.15
CA ILE A 60 -8.62 -4.15 -3.29
C ILE A 60 -9.86 -4.57 -4.08
N LYS A 61 -10.03 -4.09 -5.33
CA LYS A 61 -11.18 -4.46 -6.15
C LYS A 61 -11.36 -5.98 -6.31
N ARG A 62 -10.26 -6.74 -6.35
CA ARG A 62 -10.30 -8.21 -6.51
C ARG A 62 -11.00 -8.92 -5.37
N ILE A 63 -10.88 -8.40 -4.15
CA ILE A 63 -11.44 -9.03 -2.94
C ILE A 63 -12.84 -8.52 -2.56
N LEU A 64 -13.36 -7.50 -3.25
CA LEU A 64 -14.68 -6.96 -2.97
C LEU A 64 -15.78 -7.86 -3.55
N PRO A 65 -16.84 -8.16 -2.78
CA PRO A 65 -18.08 -8.70 -3.30
C PRO A 65 -18.77 -7.74 -4.29
N SER A 66 -19.67 -8.24 -5.14
CA SER A 66 -20.35 -7.46 -6.19
C SER A 66 -21.18 -6.29 -5.66
N HIS A 67 -21.70 -6.42 -4.43
CA HIS A 67 -22.56 -5.42 -3.76
C HIS A 67 -21.80 -4.48 -2.82
N GLN A 68 -20.46 -4.52 -2.81
CA GLN A 68 -19.64 -3.67 -1.96
C GLN A 68 -18.63 -2.86 -2.78
N SER A 69 -18.30 -1.68 -2.28
CA SER A 69 -17.25 -0.80 -2.79
C SER A 69 -16.33 -0.37 -1.65
N ALA A 70 -15.17 0.16 -1.98
CA ALA A 70 -14.24 0.71 -1.01
C ALA A 70 -13.98 2.19 -1.27
N ASN A 71 -14.08 3.03 -0.24
CA ASN A 71 -13.65 4.43 -0.29
C ASN A 71 -12.32 4.56 0.45
N ILE A 72 -11.26 4.89 -0.29
CA ILE A 72 -9.90 5.04 0.21
C ILE A 72 -9.55 6.53 0.29
N ASP A 73 -9.04 6.96 1.41
CA ASP A 73 -8.57 8.32 1.67
C ASP A 73 -7.04 8.37 1.47
N LEU A 74 -6.62 8.91 0.34
CA LEU A 74 -5.21 9.03 -0.03
C LEU A 74 -4.42 9.93 0.92
N ASN A 75 -5.07 10.88 1.61
CA ASN A 75 -4.41 11.74 2.59
C ASN A 75 -3.87 10.95 3.81
N LYS A 76 -4.40 9.76 4.05
CA LYS A 76 -3.97 8.88 5.14
C LYS A 76 -2.82 7.96 4.76
N ILE A 77 -2.46 7.88 3.49
CA ILE A 77 -1.35 7.05 3.04
C ILE A 77 -0.03 7.70 3.42
N LYS A 78 0.85 6.88 4.01
CA LYS A 78 2.17 7.31 4.48
C LYS A 78 3.25 6.70 3.57
N PRO A 79 3.63 7.37 2.47
CA PRO A 79 4.60 6.82 1.54
C PRO A 79 5.99 6.76 2.17
N ASN A 80 6.69 5.64 1.92
CA ASN A 80 8.09 5.53 2.31
C ASN A 80 8.96 6.48 1.47
N SER A 81 10.13 6.82 1.99
CA SER A 81 11.08 7.77 1.39
C SER A 81 11.44 7.44 -0.07
N ILE A 82 11.49 6.16 -0.44
CA ILE A 82 11.76 5.77 -1.83
C ILE A 82 10.62 6.18 -2.78
N PHE A 83 9.35 6.08 -2.36
CA PHE A 83 8.22 6.50 -3.20
C PHE A 83 8.18 8.03 -3.34
N LYS A 84 8.46 8.78 -2.26
CA LYS A 84 8.63 10.23 -2.32
C LYS A 84 9.73 10.62 -3.31
N TRP A 85 10.86 9.90 -3.24
CA TRP A 85 11.96 10.14 -4.16
C TRP A 85 11.55 9.90 -5.62
N ILE A 86 10.83 8.80 -5.93
CA ILE A 86 10.39 8.48 -7.29
C ILE A 86 9.44 9.57 -7.81
N HIS A 87 8.46 9.98 -7.00
CA HIS A 87 7.53 11.06 -7.33
C HIS A 87 8.27 12.37 -7.62
N ASN A 88 9.17 12.79 -6.73
CA ASN A 88 9.94 14.04 -6.86
C ASN A 88 10.92 14.04 -8.05
N ASN A 89 11.21 12.85 -8.60
CA ASN A 89 12.00 12.71 -9.83
C ASN A 89 11.15 12.61 -11.11
N GLY A 90 9.90 13.06 -11.06
CA GLY A 90 9.07 13.33 -12.22
C GLY A 90 8.08 12.22 -12.60
N VAL A 91 7.79 11.28 -11.69
CA VAL A 91 6.67 10.35 -11.86
C VAL A 91 5.42 10.99 -11.24
N ASN A 92 4.38 11.24 -12.05
CA ASN A 92 3.16 11.86 -11.57
C ASN A 92 2.38 10.93 -10.61
N GLU A 93 1.52 11.52 -9.78
CA GLU A 93 0.76 10.81 -8.75
C GLU A 93 -0.10 9.68 -9.32
N LYS A 94 -0.75 9.89 -10.47
CA LYS A 94 -1.60 8.89 -11.13
C LYS A 94 -0.80 7.63 -11.48
N GLU A 95 0.40 7.79 -12.02
CA GLU A 95 1.28 6.69 -12.35
C GLU A 95 1.85 6.02 -11.09
N MET A 96 2.17 6.80 -10.06
CA MET A 96 2.61 6.29 -8.76
C MET A 96 1.56 5.35 -8.15
N ILE A 97 0.31 5.80 -8.07
CA ILE A 97 -0.81 5.03 -7.48
C ILE A 97 -1.14 3.77 -8.29
N LYS A 98 -1.01 3.84 -9.61
CA LYS A 98 -1.25 2.71 -10.52
C LYS A 98 -0.14 1.66 -10.45
N THR A 99 1.10 2.08 -10.31
CA THR A 99 2.28 1.18 -10.44
C THR A 99 2.74 0.63 -9.10
N PHE A 100 2.66 1.43 -8.03
CA PHE A 100 3.24 1.11 -6.73
C PHE A 100 2.19 0.99 -5.63
N ASN A 101 2.57 0.29 -4.57
CA ASN A 101 1.79 0.23 -3.34
C ASN A 101 1.90 1.51 -2.48
N CYS A 102 2.78 2.44 -2.83
CA CYS A 102 3.02 3.72 -2.17
C CYS A 102 3.22 3.63 -0.64
N GLY A 103 3.75 2.50 -0.15
CA GLY A 103 3.95 2.24 1.28
C GLY A 103 2.84 1.42 1.95
N VAL A 104 1.75 1.12 1.24
CA VAL A 104 0.67 0.25 1.72
C VAL A 104 0.86 -1.14 1.13
N GLY A 105 1.73 -1.96 1.73
CA GLY A 105 2.07 -3.28 1.18
C GLY A 105 0.98 -4.34 1.35
N PHE A 106 0.08 -4.17 2.35
CA PHE A 106 -0.99 -5.12 2.63
C PHE A 106 -2.22 -4.41 3.19
N CYS A 107 -3.41 -4.76 2.72
CA CYS A 107 -4.68 -4.23 3.21
C CYS A 107 -5.50 -5.32 3.90
N LEU A 108 -6.19 -4.93 4.98
CA LEU A 108 -7.11 -5.77 5.74
C LEU A 108 -8.49 -5.13 5.73
N VAL A 109 -9.52 -5.93 5.46
CA VAL A 109 -10.91 -5.55 5.70
C VAL A 109 -11.29 -6.05 7.08
N VAL A 110 -11.65 -5.12 7.96
CA VAL A 110 -11.82 -5.39 9.40
C VAL A 110 -13.12 -4.75 9.89
N SER A 111 -13.88 -5.50 10.69
CA SER A 111 -15.03 -4.97 11.41
C SER A 111 -14.57 -3.87 12.40
N PRO A 112 -15.26 -2.72 12.51
CA PRO A 112 -14.87 -1.62 13.42
C PRO A 112 -14.57 -2.07 14.85
N LYS A 113 -15.36 -3.01 15.39
CA LYS A 113 -15.18 -3.59 16.72
C LYS A 113 -13.83 -4.30 16.92
N ASN A 114 -13.20 -4.77 15.83
CA ASN A 114 -11.93 -5.48 15.88
C ASN A 114 -10.69 -4.59 15.69
N LEU A 115 -10.85 -3.31 15.32
CA LEU A 115 -9.73 -2.40 14.99
C LEU A 115 -8.68 -2.30 16.12
N LYS A 116 -9.12 -2.15 17.37
CA LYS A 116 -8.20 -2.12 18.52
C LYS A 116 -7.54 -3.48 18.76
N LYS A 117 -8.27 -4.57 18.57
CA LYS A 117 -7.83 -5.93 18.84
C LYS A 117 -6.74 -6.38 17.86
N ILE A 118 -6.89 -6.10 16.57
CA ILE A 118 -5.91 -6.51 15.56
C ILE A 118 -4.53 -5.88 15.76
N LYS A 119 -4.46 -4.66 16.30
CA LYS A 119 -3.17 -3.97 16.53
C LYS A 119 -2.21 -4.75 17.42
N LYS A 120 -2.73 -5.57 18.34
CA LYS A 120 -1.93 -6.40 19.25
C LYS A 120 -1.12 -7.50 18.54
N TYR A 121 -1.48 -7.82 17.29
CA TYR A 121 -0.79 -8.83 16.48
C TYR A 121 0.36 -8.28 15.65
N PHE A 122 0.59 -6.97 15.70
CA PHE A 122 1.66 -6.31 14.96
C PHE A 122 2.68 -5.69 15.91
N SER A 123 3.95 -5.72 15.52
CA SER A 123 5.01 -5.09 16.29
C SER A 123 4.80 -3.58 16.39
N LYS A 124 5.38 -2.95 17.43
CA LYS A 124 5.27 -1.51 17.68
C LYS A 124 5.70 -0.65 16.49
N ASN A 125 6.71 -1.10 15.75
CA ASN A 125 7.22 -0.40 14.57
C ASN A 125 6.41 -0.66 13.28
N PHE A 126 5.37 -1.50 13.37
CA PHE A 126 4.59 -1.94 12.22
C PHE A 126 3.10 -2.06 12.53
N GLN A 127 2.52 -0.97 12.98
CA GLN A 127 1.11 -0.92 13.33
C GLN A 127 0.23 -0.65 12.11
N PRO A 128 -0.88 -1.40 11.94
CA PRO A 128 -1.87 -1.09 10.93
C PRO A 128 -2.61 0.21 11.26
N TYR A 129 -3.01 0.92 10.23
CA TYR A 129 -3.80 2.14 10.34
C TYR A 129 -4.93 2.15 9.31
N VAL A 130 -5.99 2.89 9.59
CA VAL A 130 -7.18 2.94 8.74
C VAL A 130 -6.93 3.90 7.57
N ILE A 131 -7.08 3.40 6.34
CA ILE A 131 -6.95 4.19 5.10
C ILE A 131 -8.29 4.40 4.38
N GLY A 132 -9.36 3.76 4.84
CA GLY A 132 -10.66 3.86 4.18
C GLY A 132 -11.74 3.02 4.85
N LYS A 133 -12.85 2.87 4.16
CA LYS A 133 -13.99 2.07 4.61
C LYS A 133 -14.64 1.32 3.45
N ILE A 134 -15.25 0.18 3.78
CA ILE A 134 -16.13 -0.55 2.85
C ILE A 134 -17.53 0.06 2.97
N VAL A 135 -18.19 0.22 1.84
CA VAL A 135 -19.56 0.77 1.69
C VAL A 135 -20.37 -0.11 0.74
N ASN A 136 -21.68 0.04 0.77
CA ASN A 136 -22.54 -0.55 -0.26
C ASN A 136 -22.21 0.05 -1.63
N GLY A 137 -22.17 -0.78 -2.68
CA GLY A 137 -21.80 -0.30 -4.01
C GLY A 137 -21.69 -1.42 -5.04
N LYS A 138 -21.13 -1.09 -6.21
CA LYS A 138 -21.06 -2.00 -7.37
C LYS A 138 -19.61 -2.44 -7.67
N LYS A 139 -18.94 -2.99 -6.65
CA LYS A 139 -17.57 -3.51 -6.77
C LYS A 139 -16.57 -2.47 -7.33
N ASN A 140 -16.59 -1.26 -6.78
CA ASN A 140 -15.67 -0.19 -7.16
C ASN A 140 -14.72 0.18 -6.01
N VAL A 141 -13.61 0.84 -6.36
CA VAL A 141 -12.68 1.44 -5.40
C VAL A 141 -12.50 2.91 -5.75
N ASP A 142 -13.01 3.78 -4.89
CA ASP A 142 -12.90 5.22 -5.02
C ASP A 142 -11.70 5.71 -4.21
N LEU A 143 -10.84 6.47 -4.87
CA LEU A 143 -9.65 7.07 -4.28
C LEU A 143 -9.91 8.57 -4.12
N ASN A 144 -9.92 9.06 -2.88
CA ASN A 144 -10.24 10.44 -2.54
C ASN A 144 -9.02 11.12 -1.91
N GLY A 145 -8.87 12.43 -2.16
CA GLY A 145 -7.73 13.21 -1.66
C GLY A 145 -6.46 13.01 -2.47
N LYS A 146 -5.32 13.30 -1.85
CA LYS A 146 -3.97 13.21 -2.47
C LYS A 146 -2.97 12.63 -1.48
N ILE A 147 -1.97 11.91 -1.99
CA ILE A 147 -0.85 11.44 -1.14
C ILE A 147 0.07 12.62 -0.82
N GLN A 148 0.47 12.73 0.44
CA GLN A 148 1.49 13.71 0.87
C GLN A 148 2.89 13.12 0.61
N TRP A 149 3.48 13.54 -0.49
CA TRP A 149 4.80 13.07 -0.95
C TRP A 149 5.96 13.70 -0.18
#